data_bdb7f4cfc0123ab1b58a8a529a47a62c
#
_entry.id   bdb7f4cfc0123ab1b58a8a529a47a62c
#
_cell.length_a   1.000
_cell.length_b   1.000
_cell.length_c   1.000
_cell.angle_alpha   90.00
_cell.angle_beta   90.00
_cell.angle_gamma   90.00
#
_symmetry.space_group_name_H-M   'P 1'
#
loop_
_entity.id
_entity.type
_entity.pdbx_description
1 polymer ?
#
loop_
_entity_poly.entity_id
_entity_poly.type
_entity_poly.pdbx_seq_one_letter_code
_entity_poly.pdbx_strand_id
1 'polypeptide(L)'
;MLYLFGRELPAALGTRSFLALYFGGALTASSAWLVQQQSLLARSRYYQEVNSSALYHTASLGASGPVNAVILCSCLLVPRRTLLLFFVLPMPAGVLAALFLANDVYGMLQGPQSSKIAHSAHLGGALFGAVWVGLRLFLR
;
A
#
# COMPACT_ATOMS: atom_id res chain seq x y z
N MET A 1 -8.45 1.62 10.82
CA MET A 1 -7.23 0.83 10.53
C MET A 1 -6.01 1.38 11.25
N LEU A 2 -5.58 2.63 11.02
CA LEU A 2 -4.39 3.20 11.67
C LEU A 2 -4.45 3.18 13.21
N TYR A 3 -5.62 3.39 13.80
CA TYR A 3 -5.79 3.34 15.27
C TYR A 3 -5.51 1.94 15.84
N LEU A 4 -6.00 0.88 15.19
CA LEU A 4 -5.80 -0.49 15.66
C LEU A 4 -4.33 -0.93 15.56
N PHE A 5 -3.72 -0.73 14.40
CA PHE A 5 -2.33 -1.13 14.16
C PHE A 5 -1.31 -0.13 14.72
N GLY A 6 -1.67 1.17 14.74
CA GLY A 6 -0.83 2.24 15.24
C GLY A 6 -0.63 2.23 16.75
N ARG A 7 -1.47 1.53 17.51
CA ARG A 7 -1.29 1.34 18.96
C ARG A 7 -0.36 0.18 19.28
N GLU A 8 -0.41 -0.88 18.48
CA GLU A 8 0.30 -2.13 18.76
C GLU A 8 1.71 -2.17 18.20
N LEU A 9 1.89 -1.67 16.98
CA LEU A 9 3.21 -1.66 16.35
C LEU A 9 4.24 -0.80 17.08
N PRO A 10 3.94 0.41 17.60
CA PRO A 10 4.88 1.16 18.42
C PRO A 10 5.27 0.43 19.70
N ALA A 11 4.36 -0.34 20.30
CA ALA A 11 4.67 -1.15 21.47
C ALA A 11 5.61 -2.33 21.13
N ALA A 12 5.45 -2.92 19.94
CA ALA A 12 6.26 -4.06 19.47
C ALA A 12 7.60 -3.65 18.83
N LEU A 13 7.62 -2.56 18.08
CA LEU A 13 8.76 -2.12 17.26
C LEU A 13 9.50 -0.89 17.83
N GLY A 14 8.89 -0.19 18.77
CA GLY A 14 9.31 1.13 19.24
C GLY A 14 8.80 2.26 18.31
N THR A 15 8.56 3.43 18.90
CA THR A 15 7.99 4.60 18.21
C THR A 15 8.84 5.06 17.02
N ARG A 16 10.17 5.06 17.16
CA ARG A 16 11.08 5.46 16.06
C ARG A 16 10.95 4.56 14.85
N SER A 17 10.90 3.25 15.08
CA SER A 17 10.74 2.26 14.00
C SER A 17 9.38 2.35 13.33
N PHE A 18 8.33 2.60 14.10
CA PHE A 18 6.99 2.83 13.57
C PHE A 18 6.92 4.08 12.68
N LEU A 19 7.51 5.19 13.13
CA LEU A 19 7.56 6.43 12.33
C LEU A 19 8.36 6.22 11.05
N ALA A 20 9.51 5.53 11.11
CA ALA A 20 10.31 5.21 9.94
C ALA A 20 9.54 4.31 8.95
N LEU A 21 8.79 3.31 9.44
CA LEU A 21 7.90 2.48 8.63
C LEU A 21 6.80 3.32 7.95
N TYR A 22 6.15 4.20 8.70
CA TYR A 22 5.06 5.03 8.20
C TYR A 22 5.55 6.03 7.14
N PHE A 23 6.59 6.81 7.43
CA PHE A 23 7.11 7.80 6.49
C PHE A 23 7.83 7.15 5.29
N GLY A 24 8.56 6.06 5.50
CA GLY A 24 9.15 5.28 4.42
C GLY A 24 8.08 4.68 3.49
N GLY A 25 7.00 4.16 4.07
CA GLY A 25 5.82 3.72 3.32
C GLY A 25 5.14 4.85 2.54
N ALA A 26 5.09 6.07 3.08
CA ALA A 26 4.56 7.24 2.39
C ALA A 26 5.42 7.62 1.17
N LEU A 27 6.74 7.64 1.33
CA LEU A 27 7.68 7.97 0.24
C LEU A 27 7.62 6.93 -0.88
N THR A 28 7.63 5.63 -0.55
CA THR A 28 7.55 4.56 -1.56
C THR A 28 6.20 4.52 -2.25
N ALA A 29 5.10 4.75 -1.53
CA ALA A 29 3.77 4.85 -2.12
C ALA A 29 3.67 6.01 -3.12
N SER A 30 4.16 7.19 -2.73
CA SER A 30 4.17 8.37 -3.61
C SER A 30 5.06 8.17 -4.83
N SER A 31 6.24 7.56 -4.66
CA SER A 31 7.15 7.24 -5.76
C SER A 31 6.52 6.24 -6.74
N ALA A 32 5.89 5.18 -6.24
CA ALA A 32 5.22 4.18 -7.07
C ALA A 32 4.08 4.80 -7.90
N TRP A 33 3.29 5.68 -7.29
CA TRP A 33 2.25 6.42 -8.00
C TRP A 33 2.82 7.33 -9.09
N LEU A 34 3.88 8.09 -8.80
CA LEU A 34 4.53 8.97 -9.78
C LEU A 34 5.09 8.19 -10.97
N VAL A 35 5.75 7.07 -10.71
CA VAL A 35 6.28 6.19 -11.79
C VAL A 35 5.15 5.67 -12.67
N GLN A 36 4.05 5.21 -12.07
CA GLN A 36 2.88 4.77 -12.85
C GLN A 36 2.32 5.92 -13.69
N GLN A 37 2.17 7.11 -13.12
CA GLN A 37 1.63 8.27 -13.81
C GLN A 37 2.51 8.68 -15.01
N GLN A 38 3.83 8.69 -14.83
CA GLN A 38 4.78 8.98 -15.93
C GLN A 38 4.70 7.93 -17.03
N SER A 39 4.59 6.64 -16.69
CA SER A 39 4.47 5.56 -17.67
C SER A 39 3.17 5.66 -18.48
N LEU A 40 2.07 6.01 -17.84
CA LEU A 40 0.78 6.24 -18.50
C LEU A 40 0.82 7.45 -19.45
N LEU A 41 1.44 8.55 -19.02
CA LEU A 41 1.64 9.73 -19.87
C LEU A 41 2.53 9.45 -21.09
N ALA A 42 3.63 8.71 -20.89
CA ALA A 42 4.49 8.30 -22.00
C ALA A 42 3.73 7.42 -22.99
N ARG A 43 2.94 6.47 -22.50
CA ARG A 43 2.12 5.59 -23.34
C ARG A 43 1.02 6.37 -24.08
N SER A 44 0.35 7.30 -23.44
CA SER A 44 -0.71 8.11 -24.08
C SER A 44 -0.16 9.00 -25.19
N ARG A 45 1.04 9.55 -25.02
CA ARG A 45 1.74 10.32 -26.06
C ARG A 45 2.09 9.46 -27.27
N TYR A 46 2.50 8.22 -27.05
CA TYR A 46 2.88 7.29 -28.11
C TYR A 46 1.68 6.87 -28.96
N TYR A 47 0.51 6.61 -28.33
CA TYR A 47 -0.67 6.09 -29.03
C TYR A 47 -1.66 7.16 -29.49
N GLN A 48 -1.47 8.43 -29.13
CA GLN A 48 -2.41 9.55 -29.39
C GLN A 48 -3.87 9.29 -28.91
N GLU A 49 -4.06 8.26 -28.07
CA GLU A 49 -5.38 7.67 -27.79
C GLU A 49 -6.07 8.21 -26.55
N VAL A 50 -5.40 8.99 -25.69
CA VAL A 50 -5.99 9.39 -24.40
C VAL A 50 -6.00 10.89 -24.25
N ASN A 51 -7.13 11.39 -23.80
CA ASN A 51 -7.30 12.77 -23.37
C ASN A 51 -6.30 13.07 -22.23
N SER A 52 -5.08 13.47 -22.61
CA SER A 52 -3.95 13.67 -21.69
C SER A 52 -4.27 14.63 -20.55
N SER A 53 -5.23 15.56 -20.78
CA SER A 53 -5.71 16.49 -19.75
C SER A 53 -6.28 15.77 -18.52
N ALA A 54 -6.99 14.65 -18.69
CA ALA A 54 -7.56 13.90 -17.58
C ALA A 54 -6.45 13.23 -16.70
N LEU A 55 -5.34 12.81 -17.30
CA LEU A 55 -4.21 12.22 -16.58
C LEU A 55 -3.41 13.27 -15.77
N TYR A 56 -3.28 14.49 -16.27
CA TYR A 56 -2.61 15.57 -15.54
C TYR A 56 -3.36 16.05 -14.30
N HIS A 57 -4.69 15.87 -14.26
CA HIS A 57 -5.53 16.26 -13.12
C HIS A 57 -5.76 15.15 -12.10
N THR A 58 -5.14 13.96 -12.28
CA THR A 58 -5.29 12.88 -11.32
C THR A 58 -4.35 13.13 -10.12
N ALA A 59 -4.93 13.45 -8.98
CA ALA A 59 -4.21 13.59 -7.72
C ALA A 59 -4.43 12.36 -6.86
N SER A 60 -3.36 11.81 -6.31
CA SER A 60 -3.45 10.77 -5.27
C SER A 60 -3.34 11.44 -3.91
N LEU A 61 -4.48 11.61 -3.25
CA LEU A 61 -4.55 12.21 -1.92
C LEU A 61 -4.91 11.12 -0.89
N GLY A 62 -4.11 11.03 0.17
CA GLY A 62 -4.46 10.20 1.31
C GLY A 62 -3.30 9.44 1.94
N ALA A 63 -3.48 9.10 3.20
CA ALA A 63 -2.56 8.31 4.01
C ALA A 63 -2.66 6.79 3.72
N SER A 64 -3.40 6.36 2.69
CA SER A 64 -3.67 4.92 2.43
C SER A 64 -2.40 4.13 2.09
N GLY A 65 -1.45 4.73 1.37
CA GLY A 65 -0.16 4.10 1.05
C GLY A 65 0.64 3.73 2.31
N PRO A 66 1.00 4.70 3.17
CA PRO A 66 1.68 4.40 4.43
C PRO A 66 0.87 3.51 5.37
N VAL A 67 -0.46 3.62 5.38
CA VAL A 67 -1.33 2.72 6.15
C VAL A 67 -1.19 1.27 5.65
N ASN A 68 -1.09 1.05 4.33
CA ASN A 68 -0.84 -0.28 3.77
C ASN A 68 0.53 -0.85 4.18
N ALA A 69 1.57 -0.02 4.28
CA ALA A 69 2.86 -0.45 4.83
C ALA A 69 2.73 -0.95 6.27
N VAL A 70 2.01 -0.21 7.10
CA VAL A 70 1.74 -0.56 8.51
C VAL A 70 0.91 -1.84 8.62
N ILE A 71 -0.16 -1.97 7.83
CA ILE A 71 -1.03 -3.16 7.81
C ILE A 71 -0.23 -4.39 7.40
N LEU A 72 0.49 -4.32 6.29
CA LEU A 72 1.25 -5.47 5.79
C LEU A 72 2.36 -5.87 6.77
N CYS A 73 3.10 -4.90 7.32
CA CYS A 73 4.09 -5.15 8.37
C CYS A 73 3.47 -5.89 9.56
N SER A 74 2.32 -5.44 10.06
CA SER A 74 1.60 -6.08 11.16
C SER A 74 1.15 -7.50 10.82
N CYS A 75 0.58 -7.69 9.63
CA CYS A 75 0.10 -8.99 9.16
C CYS A 75 1.23 -10.00 8.98
N LEU A 76 2.40 -9.57 8.53
CA LEU A 76 3.58 -10.43 8.36
C LEU A 76 4.25 -10.77 9.70
N LEU A 77 4.25 -9.86 10.66
CA LEU A 77 4.81 -10.13 12.00
C LEU A 77 3.96 -11.12 12.80
N VAL A 78 2.63 -11.06 12.64
CA VAL A 78 1.69 -11.93 13.37
C VAL A 78 0.62 -12.49 12.41
N PRO A 79 1.01 -13.38 11.46
CA PRO A 79 0.12 -13.82 10.37
C PRO A 79 -1.09 -14.64 10.83
N ARG A 80 -0.99 -15.31 11.97
CA ARG A 80 -2.06 -16.14 12.53
C ARG A 80 -3.06 -15.38 13.40
N ARG A 81 -2.81 -14.08 13.61
CA ARG A 81 -3.74 -13.24 14.36
C ARG A 81 -5.07 -13.13 13.62
N THR A 82 -6.17 -13.32 14.33
CA THR A 82 -7.51 -13.11 13.78
C THR A 82 -7.83 -11.62 13.75
N LEU A 83 -8.14 -11.10 12.56
CA LEU A 83 -8.63 -9.75 12.34
C LEU A 83 -10.08 -9.80 11.87
N LEU A 84 -10.86 -8.79 12.22
CA LEU A 84 -12.24 -8.67 11.78
C LEU A 84 -12.30 -7.82 10.50
N LEU A 85 -12.59 -8.49 9.39
CA LEU A 85 -12.88 -7.80 8.13
C LEU A 85 -14.26 -7.13 8.25
N PHE A 86 -14.31 -5.81 8.02
CA PHE A 86 -15.52 -4.99 8.19
C PHE A 86 -16.18 -5.13 9.57
N PHE A 87 -15.40 -5.47 10.62
CA PHE A 87 -15.87 -5.70 11.99
C PHE A 87 -16.85 -6.90 12.16
N VAL A 88 -17.02 -7.73 11.13
CA VAL A 88 -17.99 -8.82 11.11
C VAL A 88 -17.32 -10.18 10.88
N LEU A 89 -16.46 -10.29 9.88
CA LEU A 89 -15.89 -11.55 9.44
C LEU A 89 -14.50 -11.78 10.04
N PRO A 90 -14.34 -12.75 11.00
CA PRO A 90 -13.03 -13.08 11.54
C PRO A 90 -12.21 -13.85 10.50
N MET A 91 -11.00 -13.37 10.20
CA MET A 91 -10.06 -14.07 9.32
C MET A 91 -8.61 -13.87 9.76
N PRO A 92 -7.70 -14.81 9.40
CA PRO A 92 -6.29 -14.66 9.69
C PRO A 92 -5.69 -13.43 8.99
N ALA A 93 -4.83 -12.70 9.70
CA ALA A 93 -4.17 -11.49 9.17
C ALA A 93 -3.43 -11.73 7.86
N GLY A 94 -2.77 -12.88 7.71
CA GLY A 94 -2.09 -13.25 6.47
C GLY A 94 -3.03 -13.39 5.28
N VAL A 95 -4.22 -13.97 5.47
CA VAL A 95 -5.25 -14.10 4.42
C VAL A 95 -5.78 -12.72 4.04
N LEU A 96 -6.05 -11.87 5.05
CA LEU A 96 -6.51 -10.50 4.81
C LEU A 96 -5.48 -9.69 4.01
N ALA A 97 -4.20 -9.78 4.35
CA ALA A 97 -3.12 -9.14 3.61
C ALA A 97 -3.04 -9.62 2.16
N ALA A 98 -3.16 -10.95 1.93
CA ALA A 98 -3.16 -11.52 0.58
C ALA A 98 -4.34 -11.03 -0.25
N LEU A 99 -5.53 -10.94 0.33
CA LEU A 99 -6.74 -10.42 -0.35
C LEU A 99 -6.58 -8.94 -0.73
N PHE A 100 -6.05 -8.10 0.16
CA PHE A 100 -5.81 -6.69 -0.15
C PHE A 100 -4.77 -6.52 -1.26
N LEU A 101 -3.66 -7.26 -1.21
CA LEU A 101 -2.65 -7.22 -2.26
C LEU A 101 -3.22 -7.71 -3.60
N ALA A 102 -3.97 -8.81 -3.61
CA ALA A 102 -4.60 -9.33 -4.81
C ALA A 102 -5.58 -8.32 -5.44
N ASN A 103 -6.38 -7.65 -4.61
CA ASN A 103 -7.29 -6.59 -5.06
C ASN A 103 -6.54 -5.40 -5.66
N ASP A 104 -5.42 -4.96 -5.06
CA ASP A 104 -4.64 -3.85 -5.58
C ASP A 104 -3.92 -4.22 -6.88
N VAL A 105 -3.38 -5.45 -7.00
CA VAL A 105 -2.82 -5.96 -8.25
C VAL A 105 -3.88 -6.04 -9.34
N TYR A 106 -5.05 -6.58 -9.03
CA TYR A 106 -6.16 -6.67 -9.98
C TYR A 106 -6.61 -5.29 -10.47
N GLY A 107 -6.79 -4.33 -9.54
CA GLY A 107 -7.15 -2.95 -9.89
C GLY A 107 -6.09 -2.25 -10.74
N MET A 108 -4.80 -2.54 -10.50
CA MET A 108 -3.72 -2.01 -11.33
C MET A 108 -3.73 -2.59 -12.76
N LEU A 109 -4.08 -3.87 -12.91
CA LEU A 109 -4.18 -4.54 -14.23
C LEU A 109 -5.36 -4.05 -15.06
N GLN A 110 -6.47 -3.66 -14.43
CA GLN A 110 -7.63 -3.09 -15.15
C GLN A 110 -7.39 -1.69 -15.71
N GLY A 111 -6.35 -1.02 -15.30
CA GLY A 111 -5.96 0.30 -15.78
C GLY A 111 -6.62 1.46 -15.02
N PRO A 112 -6.16 2.70 -15.28
CA PRO A 112 -6.51 3.88 -14.48
C PRO A 112 -7.96 4.34 -14.61
N GLN A 113 -8.70 3.83 -15.58
CA GLN A 113 -10.09 4.23 -15.81
C GLN A 113 -11.10 3.40 -15.01
N SER A 114 -10.69 2.27 -14.44
CA SER A 114 -11.61 1.36 -13.76
C SER A 114 -11.86 1.71 -12.29
N SER A 115 -10.95 2.44 -11.64
CA SER A 115 -11.15 2.86 -10.25
C SER A 115 -10.48 4.20 -9.95
N LYS A 116 -11.08 4.94 -9.01
CA LYS A 116 -10.51 6.18 -8.45
C LYS A 116 -9.42 5.90 -7.39
N ILE A 117 -9.09 4.64 -7.16
CA ILE A 117 -8.14 4.21 -6.13
C ILE A 117 -6.74 4.16 -6.74
N ALA A 118 -5.77 4.75 -6.05
CA ALA A 118 -4.37 4.71 -6.45
C ALA A 118 -3.71 3.36 -6.04
N HIS A 119 -4.07 2.28 -6.73
CA HIS A 119 -3.59 0.92 -6.44
C HIS A 119 -2.05 0.82 -6.43
N SER A 120 -1.35 1.55 -7.29
CA SER A 120 0.11 1.61 -7.30
C SER A 120 0.69 2.21 -6.02
N ALA A 121 0.06 3.23 -5.44
CA ALA A 121 0.46 3.79 -4.16
C ALA A 121 0.27 2.77 -3.01
N HIS A 122 -0.83 2.03 -3.04
CA HIS A 122 -1.09 0.95 -2.08
C HIS A 122 -0.02 -0.15 -2.16
N LEU A 123 0.29 -0.62 -3.38
CA LEU A 123 1.32 -1.63 -3.61
C LEU A 123 2.71 -1.13 -3.23
N GLY A 124 3.04 0.13 -3.52
CA GLY A 124 4.31 0.75 -3.12
C GLY A 124 4.47 0.79 -1.60
N GLY A 125 3.43 1.19 -0.87
CA GLY A 125 3.42 1.16 0.59
C GLY A 125 3.53 -0.26 1.14
N ALA A 126 2.77 -1.20 0.61
CA ALA A 126 2.78 -2.60 1.01
C ALA A 126 4.16 -3.25 0.78
N LEU A 127 4.78 -3.00 -0.37
CA LEU A 127 6.13 -3.49 -0.68
C LEU A 127 7.15 -2.99 0.35
N PHE A 128 7.10 -1.71 0.73
CA PHE A 128 7.97 -1.18 1.77
C PHE A 128 7.76 -1.89 3.10
N GLY A 129 6.51 -2.14 3.50
CA GLY A 129 6.19 -2.90 4.71
C GLY A 129 6.76 -4.32 4.70
N ALA A 130 6.67 -5.01 3.56
CA ALA A 130 7.25 -6.35 3.38
C ALA A 130 8.78 -6.36 3.49
N VAL A 131 9.44 -5.44 2.78
CA VAL A 131 10.91 -5.28 2.82
C VAL A 131 11.38 -4.94 4.24
N TRP A 132 10.66 -4.05 4.92
CA TRP A 132 10.97 -3.68 6.30
C TRP A 132 10.97 -4.87 7.25
N VAL A 133 9.95 -5.75 7.15
CA VAL A 133 9.87 -6.98 7.95
C VAL A 133 11.00 -7.93 7.57
N GLY A 134 11.23 -8.14 6.27
CA GLY A 134 12.30 -9.01 5.78
C GLY A 134 13.68 -8.59 6.32
N LEU A 135 14.01 -7.30 6.24
CA LEU A 135 15.27 -6.78 6.78
C LEU A 135 15.37 -6.96 8.31
N ARG A 136 14.27 -6.76 9.03
CA ARG A 136 14.24 -6.97 10.48
C ARG A 136 14.43 -8.43 10.90
N LEU A 137 13.88 -9.37 10.13
CA LEU A 137 14.04 -10.79 10.39
C LEU A 137 15.44 -11.28 10.00
N PHE A 138 16.04 -10.70 8.97
CA PHE A 138 17.38 -11.05 8.51
C PHE A 138 18.49 -10.51 9.42
N LEU A 139 18.29 -9.34 10.04
CA LEU A 139 19.27 -8.66 10.90
C LEU A 139 19.17 -9.07 12.39
N ARG A 140 18.30 -10.00 12.75
CA ARG A 140 18.23 -10.63 14.07
C ARG A 140 19.04 -11.89 14.12
#